data_cdccf3cfb974fb2fd9d72f9060f66e0b
#
_entry.id   cdccf3cfb974fb2fd9d72f9060f66e0b
#
_cell.length_a   1.000
_cell.length_b   1.000
_cell.length_c   1.000
_cell.angle_alpha   90.00
_cell.angle_beta   90.00
_cell.angle_gamma   90.00
#
_symmetry.space_group_name_H-M   'P 1'
#
loop_
_entity.id
_entity.type
_entity.pdbx_description
1 polymer ?
#
loop_
_entity_poly.entity_id
_entity_poly.type
_entity_poly.pdbx_seq_one_letter_code
_entity_poly.pdbx_strand_id
1 'polypeptide(L)'
;MTQFTLSRRGLLGAASAVLLPSVACASTPKRKYDEITDVLVVGSGFAGMAAALAAAEAGAKVMVIEKMSVLGGNSAISGGMFAVPGSSVQKEQGIDDSPEKLMADMTRIGQGLGDPELIRFVCEKAAETFEWTRKTMGVEWNTHLTGKGGHSAPRCMVTKQGTGQGILGPCAEKLKALGVPLRTRVYMEKIFREEDGRVTGVQVRQGWRFGKPESGKVKTIGITRGIVLAFGGFGADVKYRKRLDPKLGEAFLTTNQPGATAEGLRMASRIGANVIQADWIQCLPSCSPAEKGMGMASHFATIAGSLFGVWVDSQTSRRFVDEFGDRKVCTDAILGVINRGGKALAVADQNGVDEMEVVRPGLVAKILKSGALRKFDSLKDLADAYQLDLKTLEGTVARYNELLASGKDKDFNRRFDKRAKALGKAPFYVSEMSPKVHHCMGGVATNVTTAVLDVETDQPIPGLFAAGECVGGIHGAVRIGACAVMDCLVNGRQAGLSAAKNKL
;
A
#
# COMPACT_ATOMS: atom_id res chain seq x y z
N MET A 1 63.18 -47.19 -13.24
CA MET A 1 63.64 -47.39 -11.84
C MET A 1 64.84 -46.51 -11.62
N THR A 2 64.74 -45.39 -10.98
CA THR A 2 65.84 -44.72 -10.28
C THR A 2 65.23 -43.69 -9.37
N GLN A 3 65.26 -43.92 -8.07
CA GLN A 3 64.86 -43.04 -7.02
C GLN A 3 65.88 -41.91 -6.86
N PHE A 4 65.42 -40.67 -6.79
CA PHE A 4 66.24 -39.56 -6.33
C PHE A 4 65.71 -39.14 -4.96
N THR A 5 66.48 -39.46 -3.94
CA THR A 5 66.31 -38.91 -2.54
C THR A 5 67.02 -37.57 -2.49
N LEU A 6 66.25 -36.48 -2.14
CA LEU A 6 66.87 -35.20 -1.83
C LEU A 6 66.87 -34.99 -0.30
N SER A 7 68.08 -34.81 0.19
CA SER A 7 68.46 -34.66 1.58
C SER A 7 68.08 -33.28 2.11
N ARG A 8 67.59 -33.29 3.34
CA ARG A 8 67.38 -32.08 4.15
C ARG A 8 68.71 -31.59 4.74
N ARG A 9 69.36 -30.66 4.09
CA ARG A 9 70.36 -29.76 4.74
C ARG A 9 70.85 -28.76 3.67
N GLY A 10 70.56 -27.46 3.99
CA GLY A 10 71.24 -26.35 3.33
C GLY A 10 70.33 -25.34 2.66
N LEU A 11 69.67 -24.49 3.43
CA LEU A 11 69.29 -23.12 3.04
C LEU A 11 69.05 -22.26 4.31
N LEU A 12 70.16 -21.91 4.93
CA LEU A 12 70.27 -20.75 5.82
C LEU A 12 70.95 -19.65 4.99
N GLY A 13 70.26 -18.48 4.88
CA GLY A 13 70.90 -17.26 4.48
C GLY A 13 70.26 -16.56 3.30
N ALA A 14 69.32 -15.65 3.58
CA ALA A 14 69.16 -14.30 3.07
C ALA A 14 67.73 -13.81 3.35
N ALA A 15 67.46 -13.29 4.55
CA ALA A 15 66.31 -12.48 4.82
C ALA A 15 66.47 -11.11 4.18
N SER A 16 66.12 -10.98 2.90
CA SER A 16 65.91 -9.67 2.27
C SER A 16 64.61 -9.13 2.80
N ALA A 17 64.67 -8.13 3.69
CA ALA A 17 63.52 -7.35 4.11
C ALA A 17 62.94 -6.61 2.89
N VAL A 18 61.90 -7.19 2.28
CA VAL A 18 61.06 -6.46 1.35
C VAL A 18 60.23 -5.49 2.18
N LEU A 19 60.66 -4.23 2.23
CA LEU A 19 59.82 -3.11 2.64
C LEU A 19 58.68 -3.01 1.64
N LEU A 20 57.55 -3.62 1.98
CA LEU A 20 56.29 -3.30 1.32
C LEU A 20 55.98 -1.82 1.60
N PRO A 21 55.79 -1.01 0.56
CA PRO A 21 55.35 0.38 0.81
C PRO A 21 53.98 0.25 1.52
N SER A 22 53.90 0.82 2.73
CA SER A 22 52.64 1.06 3.38
C SER A 22 51.83 1.94 2.43
N VAL A 23 50.84 1.30 1.74
CA VAL A 23 49.86 2.05 1.01
C VAL A 23 49.10 2.86 2.08
N ALA A 24 49.48 4.09 2.23
CA ALA A 24 48.72 5.05 3.00
C ALA A 24 47.31 5.05 2.38
N CYS A 25 46.35 4.48 3.10
CA CYS A 25 44.94 4.58 2.72
C CYS A 25 44.65 6.08 2.64
N ALA A 26 44.69 6.65 1.44
CA ALA A 26 44.31 8.03 1.21
C ALA A 26 42.82 8.11 1.65
N SER A 27 42.59 8.80 2.77
CA SER A 27 41.22 9.04 3.23
C SER A 27 40.46 9.73 2.10
N THR A 28 39.46 9.04 1.55
CA THR A 28 38.58 9.63 0.53
C THR A 28 38.10 10.99 1.05
N PRO A 29 38.25 12.09 0.31
CA PRO A 29 37.88 13.41 0.81
C PRO A 29 36.39 13.40 1.14
N LYS A 30 36.04 13.81 2.39
CA LYS A 30 34.65 13.88 2.85
C LYS A 30 33.84 14.70 1.85
N ARG A 31 32.76 14.11 1.29
CA ARG A 31 31.85 14.76 0.35
C ARG A 31 31.29 16.05 0.96
N LYS A 32 31.38 17.15 0.22
CA LYS A 32 30.74 18.42 0.61
C LYS A 32 29.27 18.36 0.14
N TYR A 33 28.36 18.79 1.01
CA TYR A 33 26.93 18.88 0.74
C TYR A 33 26.48 20.33 0.72
N ASP A 34 25.49 20.67 -0.13
CA ASP A 34 24.85 22.00 -0.16
C ASP A 34 24.04 22.24 1.13
N GLU A 35 23.42 21.20 1.67
CA GLU A 35 22.62 21.23 2.90
C GLU A 35 22.85 19.96 3.73
N ILE A 36 22.63 20.05 5.05
CA ILE A 36 22.75 18.91 5.98
C ILE A 36 21.54 18.88 6.90
N THR A 37 21.01 17.67 7.13
CA THR A 37 19.96 17.38 8.11
C THR A 37 20.33 16.12 8.91
N ASP A 38 19.66 15.84 10.05
CA ASP A 38 19.87 14.59 10.75
C ASP A 38 19.16 13.44 10.03
N VAL A 39 17.87 13.62 9.75
CA VAL A 39 17.02 12.63 9.09
C VAL A 39 16.40 13.24 7.83
N LEU A 40 16.66 12.62 6.69
CA LEU A 40 16.00 12.94 5.43
C LEU A 40 14.89 11.93 5.15
N VAL A 41 13.66 12.40 4.98
CA VAL A 41 12.51 11.57 4.60
C VAL A 41 12.19 11.80 3.13
N VAL A 42 12.15 10.72 2.34
CA VAL A 42 11.91 10.76 0.89
C VAL A 42 10.50 10.24 0.59
N GLY A 43 9.59 11.17 0.32
CA GLY A 43 8.17 10.91 0.09
C GLY A 43 7.29 11.42 1.22
N SER A 44 6.14 12.00 0.86
CA SER A 44 5.20 12.67 1.77
C SER A 44 3.88 11.93 1.98
N GLY A 45 3.84 10.62 1.68
CA GLY A 45 2.72 9.75 2.01
C GLY A 45 2.61 9.46 3.51
N PHE A 46 1.67 8.59 3.93
CA PHE A 46 1.47 8.26 5.35
C PHE A 46 2.76 7.85 6.05
N ALA A 47 3.54 6.94 5.43
CA ALA A 47 4.77 6.45 6.04
C ALA A 47 5.81 7.56 6.22
N GLY A 48 6.01 8.40 5.20
CA GLY A 48 6.97 9.51 5.29
C GLY A 48 6.57 10.57 6.30
N MET A 49 5.28 10.94 6.32
CA MET A 49 4.78 11.94 7.28
C MET A 49 4.83 11.41 8.72
N ALA A 50 4.51 10.12 8.94
CA ALA A 50 4.65 9.46 10.24
C ALA A 50 6.12 9.38 10.68
N ALA A 51 7.03 9.03 9.76
CA ALA A 51 8.46 8.98 10.04
C ALA A 51 9.02 10.37 10.40
N ALA A 52 8.64 11.39 9.65
CA ALA A 52 9.09 12.76 9.91
C ALA A 52 8.62 13.24 11.28
N LEU A 53 7.36 13.00 11.63
CA LEU A 53 6.83 13.40 12.93
C LEU A 53 7.52 12.66 14.08
N ALA A 54 7.64 11.34 13.99
CA ALA A 54 8.29 10.55 15.03
C ALA A 54 9.77 10.90 15.23
N ALA A 55 10.50 11.18 14.12
CA ALA A 55 11.89 11.62 14.20
C ALA A 55 12.03 13.02 14.81
N ALA A 56 11.14 13.96 14.47
CA ALA A 56 11.13 15.31 15.04
C ALA A 56 10.79 15.31 16.53
N GLU A 57 9.80 14.48 16.96
CA GLU A 57 9.48 14.28 18.38
C GLU A 57 10.65 13.67 19.17
N ALA A 58 11.49 12.86 18.51
CA ALA A 58 12.72 12.32 19.10
C ALA A 58 13.90 13.32 19.07
N GLY A 59 13.66 14.59 18.70
CA GLY A 59 14.65 15.67 18.72
C GLY A 59 15.61 15.68 17.53
N ALA A 60 15.36 14.97 16.45
CA ALA A 60 16.16 15.04 15.24
C ALA A 60 15.79 16.26 14.38
N LYS A 61 16.79 16.87 13.72
CA LYS A 61 16.54 17.82 12.64
C LYS A 61 16.07 17.05 11.40
N VAL A 62 14.83 17.25 11.00
CA VAL A 62 14.19 16.48 9.93
C VAL A 62 13.93 17.36 8.71
N MET A 63 14.01 16.77 7.52
CA MET A 63 13.57 17.36 6.26
C MET A 63 12.77 16.32 5.47
N VAL A 64 11.61 16.72 4.92
CA VAL A 64 10.82 15.89 4.01
C VAL A 64 10.95 16.44 2.60
N ILE A 65 11.24 15.56 1.64
CA ILE A 65 11.23 15.88 0.20
C ILE A 65 10.17 15.08 -0.53
N GLU A 66 9.47 15.75 -1.43
CA GLU A 66 8.40 15.19 -2.29
C GLU A 66 8.66 15.60 -3.74
N LYS A 67 8.66 14.64 -4.66
CA LYS A 67 8.91 14.93 -6.08
C LYS A 67 7.76 15.68 -6.76
N MET A 68 6.52 15.39 -6.35
CA MET A 68 5.34 16.03 -6.93
C MET A 68 5.16 17.46 -6.42
N SER A 69 4.27 18.22 -7.05
CA SER A 69 3.95 19.60 -6.63
C SER A 69 3.02 19.69 -5.42
N VAL A 70 2.44 18.55 -5.00
CA VAL A 70 1.54 18.42 -3.86
C VAL A 70 1.99 17.28 -2.97
N LEU A 71 1.73 17.40 -1.68
CA LEU A 71 2.05 16.38 -0.68
C LEU A 71 1.02 15.24 -0.70
N GLY A 72 1.43 14.07 -0.22
CA GLY A 72 0.56 12.97 0.16
C GLY A 72 0.47 11.80 -0.80
N GLY A 73 0.83 11.95 -2.07
CA GLY A 73 0.82 10.83 -3.02
C GLY A 73 -0.48 10.02 -3.03
N ASN A 74 -0.39 8.68 -3.11
CA ASN A 74 -1.54 7.78 -3.03
C ASN A 74 -2.29 7.86 -1.69
N SER A 75 -1.60 8.23 -0.62
CA SER A 75 -2.19 8.37 0.71
C SER A 75 -3.30 9.42 0.72
N ALA A 76 -3.11 10.55 0.02
CA ALA A 76 -4.08 11.64 -0.05
C ALA A 76 -5.41 11.24 -0.68
N ILE A 77 -5.37 10.40 -1.71
CA ILE A 77 -6.54 9.91 -2.47
C ILE A 77 -7.12 8.61 -1.91
N SER A 78 -6.53 8.05 -0.85
CA SER A 78 -7.01 6.84 -0.19
C SER A 78 -8.29 7.07 0.60
N GLY A 79 -8.97 5.98 1.00
CA GLY A 79 -10.17 6.04 1.83
C GLY A 79 -9.90 6.36 3.31
N GLY A 80 -8.66 6.58 3.74
CA GLY A 80 -8.32 6.92 5.13
C GLY A 80 -8.74 5.86 6.16
N MET A 81 -8.58 4.56 5.82
CA MET A 81 -8.94 3.45 6.69
C MET A 81 -7.72 2.83 7.34
N PHE A 82 -7.77 2.62 8.66
CA PHE A 82 -6.75 1.97 9.48
C PHE A 82 -7.32 0.69 10.10
N ALA A 83 -6.62 -0.43 9.98
CA ALA A 83 -6.99 -1.68 10.66
C ALA A 83 -6.39 -1.69 12.08
N VAL A 84 -7.24 -1.73 13.10
CA VAL A 84 -6.83 -1.63 14.51
C VAL A 84 -7.35 -2.83 15.30
N PRO A 85 -6.60 -3.95 15.38
CA PRO A 85 -7.00 -5.09 16.20
C PRO A 85 -6.88 -4.77 17.69
N GLY A 86 -7.85 -5.23 18.49
CA GLY A 86 -7.82 -5.07 19.95
C GLY A 86 -8.00 -3.63 20.44
N SER A 87 -8.58 -2.74 19.62
CA SER A 87 -8.79 -1.33 19.96
C SER A 87 -9.78 -1.14 21.13
N SER A 88 -9.67 0.02 21.81
CA SER A 88 -10.64 0.42 22.84
C SER A 88 -12.07 0.47 22.29
N VAL A 89 -12.24 0.93 21.06
CA VAL A 89 -13.54 0.99 20.38
C VAL A 89 -14.14 -0.40 20.15
N GLN A 90 -13.32 -1.40 19.82
CA GLN A 90 -13.81 -2.79 19.71
C GLN A 90 -14.26 -3.34 21.06
N LYS A 91 -13.50 -3.08 22.12
CA LYS A 91 -13.83 -3.50 23.49
C LYS A 91 -15.14 -2.88 23.96
N GLU A 92 -15.35 -1.60 23.73
CA GLU A 92 -16.59 -0.89 24.04
C GLU A 92 -17.81 -1.46 23.30
N GLN A 93 -17.60 -1.98 22.06
CA GLN A 93 -18.65 -2.58 21.25
C GLN A 93 -18.79 -4.12 21.45
N GLY A 94 -18.07 -4.71 22.38
CA GLY A 94 -18.11 -6.16 22.63
C GLY A 94 -17.55 -7.01 21.48
N ILE A 95 -16.68 -6.44 20.64
CA ILE A 95 -16.06 -7.12 19.50
C ILE A 95 -14.80 -7.83 20.02
N ASP A 96 -14.80 -9.15 19.94
CA ASP A 96 -13.63 -9.97 20.25
C ASP A 96 -12.62 -9.99 19.10
N ASP A 97 -11.54 -9.22 19.24
CA ASP A 97 -10.46 -9.14 18.27
C ASP A 97 -9.10 -8.94 18.97
N SER A 98 -8.03 -9.38 18.29
CA SER A 98 -6.66 -9.28 18.81
C SER A 98 -5.64 -9.15 17.68
N PRO A 99 -4.38 -8.73 17.98
CA PRO A 99 -3.27 -8.78 17.03
C PRO A 99 -3.10 -10.15 16.36
N GLU A 100 -3.22 -11.25 17.14
CA GLU A 100 -3.06 -12.63 16.66
C GLU A 100 -4.13 -12.99 15.64
N LYS A 101 -5.39 -12.55 15.84
CA LYS A 101 -6.46 -12.74 14.85
C LYS A 101 -6.17 -12.01 13.54
N LEU A 102 -5.64 -10.79 13.61
CA LEU A 102 -5.23 -10.07 12.40
C LEU A 102 -4.01 -10.72 11.73
N MET A 103 -3.02 -11.20 12.52
CA MET A 103 -1.88 -11.96 11.98
C MET A 103 -2.35 -13.20 11.22
N ALA A 104 -3.27 -13.97 11.79
CA ALA A 104 -3.86 -15.14 11.12
C ALA A 104 -4.57 -14.76 9.82
N ASP A 105 -5.35 -13.66 9.82
CA ASP A 105 -6.00 -13.15 8.61
C ASP A 105 -4.98 -12.73 7.55
N MET A 106 -3.93 -11.97 7.92
CA MET A 106 -2.88 -11.51 7.00
C MET A 106 -2.10 -12.70 6.42
N THR A 107 -1.72 -13.66 7.25
CA THR A 107 -1.01 -14.87 6.81
C THR A 107 -1.86 -15.69 5.84
N ARG A 108 -3.15 -15.93 6.18
CA ARG A 108 -4.07 -16.70 5.35
C ARG A 108 -4.32 -16.03 3.99
N ILE A 109 -4.64 -14.74 3.97
CA ILE A 109 -4.94 -14.01 2.73
C ILE A 109 -3.66 -13.74 1.94
N GLY A 110 -2.55 -13.47 2.61
CA GLY A 110 -1.21 -13.35 2.02
C GLY A 110 -0.63 -14.68 1.53
N GLN A 111 -1.38 -15.79 1.65
CA GLN A 111 -0.99 -17.15 1.22
C GLN A 111 0.29 -17.67 1.91
N GLY A 112 0.55 -17.25 3.15
CA GLY A 112 1.74 -17.64 3.89
C GLY A 112 3.05 -17.03 3.38
N LEU A 113 2.98 -16.08 2.45
CA LEU A 113 4.13 -15.52 1.75
C LEU A 113 4.63 -14.18 2.35
N GLY A 114 3.98 -13.67 3.38
CA GLY A 114 4.50 -12.55 4.17
C GLY A 114 5.47 -13.01 5.24
N ASP A 115 6.40 -12.15 5.62
CA ASP A 115 7.34 -12.40 6.70
C ASP A 115 6.61 -12.40 8.05
N PRO A 116 6.66 -13.50 8.83
CA PRO A 116 5.92 -13.60 10.09
C PRO A 116 6.35 -12.57 11.15
N GLU A 117 7.61 -12.15 11.18
CA GLU A 117 8.11 -11.16 12.14
C GLU A 117 7.60 -9.75 11.80
N LEU A 118 7.63 -9.39 10.51
CA LEU A 118 7.09 -8.12 10.03
C LEU A 118 5.57 -8.05 10.23
N ILE A 119 4.84 -9.13 9.93
CA ILE A 119 3.39 -9.22 10.17
C ILE A 119 3.08 -9.06 11.66
N ARG A 120 3.80 -9.78 12.52
CA ARG A 120 3.64 -9.67 13.98
C ARG A 120 3.85 -8.25 14.45
N PHE A 121 4.96 -7.64 14.04
CA PHE A 121 5.32 -6.28 14.45
C PHE A 121 4.21 -5.27 14.11
N VAL A 122 3.71 -5.26 12.86
CA VAL A 122 2.67 -4.30 12.45
C VAL A 122 1.34 -4.54 13.16
N CYS A 123 0.96 -5.79 13.44
CA CYS A 123 -0.27 -6.12 14.15
C CYS A 123 -0.19 -5.73 15.64
N GLU A 124 0.90 -6.04 16.34
CA GLU A 124 1.10 -5.72 17.75
C GLU A 124 1.20 -4.20 17.98
N LYS A 125 1.83 -3.46 17.05
CA LYS A 125 2.02 -2.01 17.15
C LYS A 125 0.84 -1.19 16.64
N ALA A 126 -0.17 -1.82 16.05
CA ALA A 126 -1.30 -1.11 15.44
C ALA A 126 -2.10 -0.27 16.44
N ALA A 127 -2.48 -0.84 17.59
CA ALA A 127 -3.30 -0.13 18.59
C ALA A 127 -2.56 1.05 19.23
N GLU A 128 -1.27 0.87 19.57
CA GLU A 128 -0.42 1.94 20.08
C GLU A 128 -0.27 3.08 19.06
N THR A 129 -0.02 2.72 17.80
CA THR A 129 0.13 3.70 16.72
C THR A 129 -1.18 4.42 16.44
N PHE A 130 -2.32 3.72 16.49
CA PHE A 130 -3.63 4.34 16.37
C PHE A 130 -3.85 5.42 17.44
N GLU A 131 -3.57 5.12 18.71
CA GLU A 131 -3.65 6.11 19.79
C GLU A 131 -2.68 7.27 19.60
N TRP A 132 -1.48 7.02 19.08
CA TRP A 132 -0.55 8.07 18.72
C TRP A 132 -1.11 8.98 17.60
N THR A 133 -1.79 8.43 16.58
CA THR A 133 -2.43 9.27 15.56
C THR A 133 -3.52 10.17 16.15
N ARG A 134 -4.27 9.70 17.15
CA ARG A 134 -5.29 10.51 17.84
C ARG A 134 -4.69 11.60 18.71
N LYS A 135 -3.76 11.22 19.59
CA LYS A 135 -3.24 12.10 20.65
C LYS A 135 -2.18 13.06 20.14
N THR A 136 -1.32 12.59 19.24
CA THR A 136 -0.14 13.34 18.77
C THR A 136 -0.38 14.00 17.42
N MET A 137 -0.86 13.25 16.43
CA MET A 137 -1.16 13.83 15.11
C MET A 137 -2.43 14.70 15.11
N GLY A 138 -3.40 14.42 16.01
CA GLY A 138 -4.69 15.10 16.01
C GLY A 138 -5.68 14.56 14.97
N VAL A 139 -5.53 13.29 14.57
CA VAL A 139 -6.45 12.64 13.63
C VAL A 139 -7.78 12.34 14.29
N GLU A 140 -8.86 12.77 13.66
CA GLU A 140 -10.22 12.46 14.08
C GLU A 140 -10.75 11.22 13.36
N TRP A 141 -11.12 10.20 14.14
CA TRP A 141 -11.65 8.93 13.66
C TRP A 141 -13.15 8.80 13.93
N ASN A 142 -13.87 8.12 13.06
CA ASN A 142 -15.22 7.68 13.33
C ASN A 142 -15.19 6.54 14.37
N THR A 143 -16.24 6.47 15.18
CA THR A 143 -16.42 5.37 16.16
C THR A 143 -17.06 4.13 15.54
N HIS A 144 -17.53 4.22 14.28
CA HIS A 144 -18.11 3.09 13.57
C HIS A 144 -17.03 2.21 12.95
N LEU A 145 -17.00 0.94 13.37
CA LEU A 145 -16.10 -0.06 12.84
C LEU A 145 -16.68 -0.75 11.61
N THR A 146 -15.88 -0.93 10.58
CA THR A 146 -16.27 -1.67 9.38
C THR A 146 -15.43 -2.92 9.20
N GLY A 147 -16.03 -3.97 8.60
CA GLY A 147 -15.32 -5.13 8.05
C GLY A 147 -14.95 -4.89 6.59
N LYS A 148 -13.94 -5.59 6.12
CA LYS A 148 -13.56 -5.71 4.69
C LYS A 148 -13.33 -7.18 4.37
N GLY A 149 -13.41 -7.55 3.11
CA GLY A 149 -13.06 -8.90 2.68
C GLY A 149 -11.69 -9.32 3.20
N GLY A 150 -11.60 -10.53 3.72
CA GLY A 150 -10.39 -11.08 4.33
C GLY A 150 -10.26 -10.88 5.84
N HIS A 151 -10.96 -9.92 6.46
CA HIS A 151 -10.96 -9.76 7.92
C HIS A 151 -11.93 -10.72 8.61
N SER A 152 -11.49 -11.37 9.69
CA SER A 152 -12.33 -12.20 10.56
C SER A 152 -13.19 -11.40 11.54
N ALA A 153 -12.81 -10.15 11.84
CA ALA A 153 -13.54 -9.24 12.73
C ALA A 153 -13.66 -7.82 12.16
N PRO A 154 -14.70 -7.04 12.53
CA PRO A 154 -14.77 -5.62 12.24
C PRO A 154 -13.69 -4.86 13.01
N ARG A 155 -12.67 -4.33 12.29
CA ARG A 155 -11.53 -3.62 12.91
C ARG A 155 -11.07 -2.39 12.14
N CYS A 156 -11.78 -2.03 11.06
CA CYS A 156 -11.36 -0.92 10.21
C CYS A 156 -11.98 0.40 10.71
N MET A 157 -11.12 1.30 11.16
CA MET A 157 -11.46 2.68 11.52
C MET A 157 -11.32 3.57 10.29
N VAL A 158 -12.24 4.51 10.11
CA VAL A 158 -12.23 5.49 9.02
C VAL A 158 -12.10 6.87 9.62
N THR A 159 -11.30 7.75 9.01
CA THR A 159 -11.24 9.16 9.43
C THR A 159 -12.62 9.81 9.30
N LYS A 160 -12.95 10.82 10.12
CA LYS A 160 -14.21 11.57 10.00
C LYS A 160 -14.41 12.19 8.62
N GLN A 161 -13.33 12.60 7.96
CA GLN A 161 -13.37 13.11 6.58
C GLN A 161 -13.60 12.01 5.52
N GLY A 162 -13.49 10.73 5.89
CA GLY A 162 -13.64 9.60 4.97
C GLY A 162 -12.55 9.48 3.90
N THR A 163 -11.43 10.19 4.05
CA THR A 163 -10.31 10.22 3.10
C THR A 163 -8.98 10.22 3.84
N GLY A 164 -7.89 9.93 3.11
CA GLY A 164 -6.54 10.00 3.65
C GLY A 164 -6.09 11.41 4.05
N GLN A 165 -6.73 12.44 3.52
CA GLN A 165 -6.48 13.82 3.96
C GLN A 165 -6.80 14.03 5.44
N GLY A 166 -7.74 13.26 6.01
CA GLY A 166 -8.01 13.27 7.44
C GLY A 166 -6.84 12.83 8.33
N ILE A 167 -5.82 12.16 7.75
CA ILE A 167 -4.57 11.80 8.43
C ILE A 167 -3.46 12.78 8.05
N LEU A 168 -3.32 13.07 6.75
CA LEU A 168 -2.22 13.90 6.24
C LEU A 168 -2.32 15.36 6.69
N GLY A 169 -3.52 15.94 6.69
CA GLY A 169 -3.74 17.34 7.06
C GLY A 169 -3.26 17.63 8.49
N PRO A 170 -3.82 16.97 9.51
CA PRO A 170 -3.36 17.14 10.89
C PRO A 170 -1.86 16.89 11.08
N CYS A 171 -1.30 15.86 10.43
CA CYS A 171 0.12 15.56 10.50
C CYS A 171 0.98 16.67 9.89
N ALA A 172 0.58 17.22 8.74
CA ALA A 172 1.30 18.32 8.09
C ALA A 172 1.29 19.60 8.95
N GLU A 173 0.16 19.93 9.57
CA GLU A 173 0.08 21.06 10.51
C GLU A 173 0.97 20.86 11.74
N LYS A 174 1.03 19.64 12.27
CA LYS A 174 1.92 19.32 13.39
C LYS A 174 3.40 19.45 13.01
N LEU A 175 3.80 18.92 11.85
CA LEU A 175 5.16 19.05 11.33
C LEU A 175 5.56 20.50 11.08
N LYS A 176 4.64 21.30 10.54
CA LYS A 176 4.82 22.74 10.35
C LYS A 176 5.03 23.46 11.68
N ALA A 177 4.22 23.14 12.70
CA ALA A 177 4.38 23.70 14.05
C ALA A 177 5.73 23.34 14.69
N LEU A 178 6.31 22.18 14.36
CA LEU A 178 7.65 21.76 14.77
C LEU A 178 8.78 22.32 13.89
N GLY A 179 8.45 23.18 12.89
CA GLY A 179 9.44 23.78 11.99
C GLY A 179 10.06 22.80 10.99
N VAL A 180 9.45 21.65 10.75
CA VAL A 180 9.95 20.65 9.79
C VAL A 180 9.68 21.11 8.36
N PRO A 181 10.70 21.31 7.50
CA PRO A 181 10.50 21.70 6.11
C PRO A 181 9.90 20.55 5.29
N LEU A 182 8.72 20.80 4.68
CA LEU A 182 8.05 19.92 3.74
C LEU A 182 8.26 20.48 2.33
N ARG A 183 9.21 19.94 1.57
CA ARG A 183 9.65 20.48 0.28
C ARG A 183 9.08 19.70 -0.88
N THR A 184 8.19 20.30 -1.66
CA THR A 184 7.67 19.74 -2.92
C THR A 184 8.58 20.06 -4.11
N ARG A 185 8.39 19.33 -5.22
CA ARG A 185 9.21 19.45 -6.44
C ARG A 185 10.70 19.19 -6.18
N VAL A 186 11.01 18.28 -5.26
CA VAL A 186 12.38 17.83 -4.98
C VAL A 186 12.47 16.35 -5.32
N TYR A 187 13.09 16.05 -6.45
CA TYR A 187 13.26 14.71 -6.98
C TYR A 187 14.62 14.14 -6.54
N MET A 188 14.63 12.98 -5.89
CA MET A 188 15.86 12.25 -5.54
C MET A 188 16.40 11.56 -6.79
N GLU A 189 17.64 11.87 -7.18
CA GLU A 189 18.31 11.27 -8.36
C GLU A 189 19.29 10.17 -8.00
N LYS A 190 19.96 10.30 -6.84
CA LYS A 190 21.01 9.38 -6.42
C LYS A 190 21.11 9.33 -4.90
N ILE A 191 21.37 8.15 -4.38
CA ILE A 191 21.74 7.92 -2.97
C ILE A 191 23.26 7.71 -2.97
N PHE A 192 23.96 8.36 -2.02
CA PHE A 192 25.39 8.18 -1.82
C PHE A 192 25.62 7.11 -0.76
N ARG A 193 26.20 5.99 -1.17
CA ARG A 193 26.70 4.93 -0.30
C ARG A 193 28.22 4.90 -0.43
N GLU A 194 28.93 5.00 0.69
CA GLU A 194 30.40 5.04 0.74
C GLU A 194 30.96 3.61 0.76
N GLU A 195 32.29 3.48 0.65
CA GLU A 195 32.98 2.17 0.61
C GLU A 195 32.79 1.34 1.89
N ASP A 196 32.59 1.99 3.04
CA ASP A 196 32.27 1.33 4.30
C ASP A 196 30.80 0.86 4.39
N GLY A 197 30.05 0.97 3.30
CA GLY A 197 28.66 0.55 3.18
C GLY A 197 27.63 1.56 3.69
N ARG A 198 28.06 2.65 4.33
CA ARG A 198 27.19 3.64 4.95
C ARG A 198 26.60 4.61 3.93
N VAL A 199 25.31 4.96 4.13
CA VAL A 199 24.68 6.02 3.36
C VAL A 199 24.92 7.37 4.03
N THR A 200 25.36 8.36 3.24
CA THR A 200 25.80 9.68 3.75
C THR A 200 24.98 10.85 3.21
N GLY A 201 24.13 10.63 2.21
CA GLY A 201 23.27 11.68 1.65
C GLY A 201 22.71 11.32 0.29
N VAL A 202 22.14 12.31 -0.37
CA VAL A 202 21.50 12.18 -1.68
C VAL A 202 21.86 13.34 -2.61
N GLN A 203 21.75 13.07 -3.93
CA GLN A 203 21.62 14.11 -4.95
C GLN A 203 20.13 14.27 -5.30
N VAL A 204 19.69 15.51 -5.40
CA VAL A 204 18.31 15.86 -5.73
C VAL A 204 18.23 16.89 -6.85
N ARG A 205 17.07 16.97 -7.53
CA ARG A 205 16.70 18.12 -8.38
C ARG A 205 15.65 18.95 -7.67
N GLN A 206 16.04 20.15 -7.24
CA GLN A 206 15.12 21.11 -6.65
C GLN A 206 14.41 21.94 -7.74
N GLY A 207 13.09 22.04 -7.65
CA GLY A 207 12.26 22.66 -8.70
C GLY A 207 11.90 21.69 -9.85
N TRP A 208 12.05 20.39 -9.62
CA TRP A 208 11.72 19.36 -10.60
C TRP A 208 10.22 19.37 -10.98
N ARG A 209 9.92 19.01 -12.23
CA ARG A 209 8.54 18.92 -12.76
C ARG A 209 8.29 17.56 -13.35
N PHE A 210 7.19 16.94 -12.95
CA PHE A 210 6.75 15.65 -13.49
C PHE A 210 6.63 15.70 -15.03
N GLY A 211 7.14 14.69 -15.71
CA GLY A 211 7.20 14.64 -17.17
C GLY A 211 8.32 15.49 -17.81
N LYS A 212 9.14 16.20 -17.01
CA LYS A 212 10.30 16.96 -17.47
C LYS A 212 11.55 16.57 -16.66
N PRO A 213 12.18 15.42 -16.97
CA PRO A 213 13.21 14.80 -16.12
C PRO A 213 14.42 15.72 -15.85
N GLU A 214 14.81 16.55 -16.84
CA GLU A 214 15.96 17.47 -16.72
C GLU A 214 15.62 18.80 -16.03
N SER A 215 14.37 18.98 -15.57
CA SER A 215 13.98 20.22 -14.89
C SER A 215 14.55 20.32 -13.48
N GLY A 216 14.70 21.55 -12.99
CA GLY A 216 15.22 21.84 -11.67
C GLY A 216 16.74 21.96 -11.60
N LYS A 217 17.24 22.35 -10.42
CA LYS A 217 18.67 22.52 -10.14
C LYS A 217 19.19 21.34 -9.31
N VAL A 218 20.31 20.79 -9.72
CA VAL A 218 21.00 19.72 -8.96
C VAL A 218 21.53 20.30 -7.64
N LYS A 219 21.26 19.61 -6.55
CA LYS A 219 21.69 19.90 -5.19
C LYS A 219 22.05 18.61 -4.47
N THR A 220 22.83 18.72 -3.40
CA THR A 220 23.19 17.61 -2.54
C THR A 220 22.72 17.86 -1.11
N ILE A 221 22.14 16.82 -0.49
CA ILE A 221 21.71 16.86 0.90
C ILE A 221 22.45 15.77 1.66
N GLY A 222 23.25 16.16 2.63
CA GLY A 222 23.93 15.26 3.55
C GLY A 222 23.06 14.90 4.75
N ILE A 223 23.33 13.74 5.35
CA ILE A 223 22.66 13.29 6.56
C ILE A 223 23.66 12.99 7.66
N THR A 224 23.23 13.13 8.91
CA THR A 224 24.04 12.78 10.08
C THR A 224 23.53 11.55 10.82
N ARG A 225 22.28 11.10 10.54
CA ARG A 225 21.65 9.95 11.20
C ARG A 225 21.04 8.96 10.22
N GLY A 226 20.22 9.40 9.26
CA GLY A 226 19.63 8.43 8.34
C GLY A 226 18.73 9.02 7.24
N ILE A 227 18.49 8.18 6.23
CA ILE A 227 17.48 8.41 5.20
C ILE A 227 16.33 7.43 5.44
N VAL A 228 15.10 7.94 5.41
CA VAL A 228 13.89 7.12 5.40
C VAL A 228 13.30 7.15 3.99
N LEU A 229 13.34 6.01 3.31
CA LEU A 229 12.70 5.81 2.01
C LEU A 229 11.21 5.54 2.23
N ALA A 230 10.35 6.46 1.79
CA ALA A 230 8.89 6.38 1.88
C ALA A 230 8.23 6.81 0.57
N PHE A 231 8.89 6.51 -0.57
CA PHE A 231 8.51 6.96 -1.90
C PHE A 231 7.29 6.24 -2.50
N GLY A 232 6.71 5.27 -1.78
CA GLY A 232 5.51 4.53 -2.19
C GLY A 232 5.76 3.46 -3.25
N GLY A 233 4.66 2.92 -3.81
CA GLY A 233 4.70 1.88 -4.83
C GLY A 233 4.91 2.43 -6.25
N PHE A 234 4.86 1.51 -7.22
CA PHE A 234 5.12 1.80 -8.65
C PHE A 234 3.91 1.49 -9.55
N GLY A 235 2.70 1.45 -8.99
CA GLY A 235 1.49 1.05 -9.72
C GLY A 235 1.13 1.92 -10.93
N ALA A 236 1.66 3.15 -11.06
CA ALA A 236 1.50 4.01 -12.23
C ALA A 236 2.65 3.88 -13.26
N ASP A 237 3.74 3.16 -12.96
CA ASP A 237 4.85 2.92 -13.90
C ASP A 237 4.51 1.75 -14.83
N VAL A 238 3.79 2.06 -15.94
CA VAL A 238 3.36 1.05 -16.91
C VAL A 238 4.53 0.23 -17.45
N LYS A 239 5.66 0.89 -17.77
CA LYS A 239 6.84 0.21 -18.31
C LYS A 239 7.46 -0.76 -17.30
N TYR A 240 7.48 -0.39 -16.01
CA TYR A 240 8.03 -1.24 -14.96
C TYR A 240 7.11 -2.42 -14.66
N ARG A 241 5.81 -2.16 -14.39
CA ARG A 241 4.86 -3.23 -14.08
C ARG A 241 4.69 -4.25 -15.22
N LYS A 242 4.73 -3.79 -16.50
CA LYS A 242 4.65 -4.67 -17.68
C LYS A 242 5.86 -5.63 -17.81
N ARG A 243 7.02 -5.25 -17.26
CA ARG A 243 8.18 -6.15 -17.21
C ARG A 243 8.00 -7.26 -16.17
N LEU A 244 7.27 -6.98 -15.10
CA LEU A 244 6.99 -7.91 -14.01
C LEU A 244 5.80 -8.81 -14.35
N ASP A 245 4.74 -8.23 -14.87
CA ASP A 245 3.56 -8.93 -15.41
C ASP A 245 3.13 -8.31 -16.73
N PRO A 246 3.36 -8.99 -17.88
CA PRO A 246 3.00 -8.49 -19.21
C PRO A 246 1.52 -8.14 -19.38
N LYS A 247 0.62 -8.76 -18.59
CA LYS A 247 -0.83 -8.46 -18.62
C LYS A 247 -1.15 -7.07 -18.10
N LEU A 248 -0.30 -6.49 -17.24
CA LEU A 248 -0.50 -5.18 -16.64
C LEU A 248 0.08 -4.04 -17.50
N GLY A 249 -0.09 -4.13 -18.82
CA GLY A 249 0.38 -3.14 -19.81
C GLY A 249 -0.49 -1.88 -19.87
N GLU A 250 -0.41 -1.20 -21.00
CA GLU A 250 -1.02 0.13 -21.27
C GLU A 250 -2.57 0.12 -21.15
N ALA A 251 -3.19 -0.97 -21.57
CA ALA A 251 -4.66 -1.14 -21.52
C ALA A 251 -5.17 -1.32 -20.08
N PHE A 252 -4.30 -1.68 -19.13
CA PHE A 252 -4.70 -1.92 -17.76
C PHE A 252 -4.59 -0.64 -16.91
N LEU A 253 -5.73 -0.08 -16.52
CA LEU A 253 -5.79 1.17 -15.78
C LEU A 253 -5.21 1.05 -14.36
N THR A 254 -5.01 2.19 -13.69
CA THR A 254 -4.49 2.24 -12.32
C THR A 254 -5.32 3.18 -11.45
N THR A 255 -5.40 2.86 -10.16
CA THR A 255 -5.95 3.76 -9.13
C THR A 255 -4.92 4.75 -8.60
N ASN A 256 -3.64 4.56 -8.97
CA ASN A 256 -2.53 5.31 -8.42
C ASN A 256 -2.44 6.71 -9.04
N GLN A 257 -1.96 7.66 -8.27
CA GLN A 257 -1.58 8.96 -8.79
C GLN A 257 -0.31 8.86 -9.67
N PRO A 258 -0.10 9.77 -10.63
CA PRO A 258 0.97 9.63 -11.64
C PRO A 258 2.39 9.48 -11.10
N GLY A 259 2.67 10.04 -9.92
CA GLY A 259 3.99 9.95 -9.29
C GLY A 259 4.32 8.60 -8.65
N ALA A 260 3.39 7.62 -8.63
CA ALA A 260 3.65 6.28 -8.11
C ALA A 260 4.46 5.45 -9.14
N THR A 261 5.73 5.72 -9.23
CA THR A 261 6.67 5.19 -10.23
C THR A 261 7.90 4.55 -9.58
N ALA A 262 8.58 3.65 -10.30
CA ALA A 262 9.64 2.80 -9.76
C ALA A 262 11.03 3.47 -9.65
N GLU A 263 11.16 4.78 -9.84
CA GLU A 263 12.48 5.44 -9.79
C GLU A 263 13.16 5.26 -8.42
N GLY A 264 12.42 5.43 -7.32
CA GLY A 264 12.96 5.26 -5.96
C GLY A 264 13.45 3.83 -5.72
N LEU A 265 12.67 2.84 -6.16
CA LEU A 265 13.04 1.43 -6.05
C LEU A 265 14.30 1.11 -6.85
N ARG A 266 14.39 1.63 -8.09
CA ARG A 266 15.60 1.49 -8.92
C ARG A 266 16.82 2.15 -8.29
N MET A 267 16.65 3.30 -7.63
CA MET A 267 17.75 3.97 -6.92
C MET A 267 18.23 3.17 -5.70
N ALA A 268 17.31 2.65 -4.91
CA ALA A 268 17.65 1.78 -3.79
C ALA A 268 18.38 0.51 -4.25
N SER A 269 17.89 -0.15 -5.29
CA SER A 269 18.54 -1.34 -5.87
C SER A 269 19.96 -1.04 -6.39
N ARG A 270 20.20 0.13 -6.98
CA ARG A 270 21.55 0.50 -7.48
C ARG A 270 22.61 0.63 -6.39
N ILE A 271 22.22 0.85 -5.17
CA ILE A 271 23.11 0.94 -4.01
C ILE A 271 23.12 -0.35 -3.19
N GLY A 272 22.63 -1.46 -3.75
CA GLY A 272 22.65 -2.78 -3.14
C GLY A 272 21.48 -3.08 -2.20
N ALA A 273 20.43 -2.27 -2.17
CA ALA A 273 19.23 -2.65 -1.40
C ALA A 273 18.57 -3.89 -2.00
N ASN A 274 18.27 -4.90 -1.18
CA ASN A 274 17.55 -6.09 -1.57
C ASN A 274 16.10 -5.73 -1.94
N VAL A 275 15.64 -6.16 -3.12
CA VAL A 275 14.27 -5.94 -3.63
C VAL A 275 13.57 -7.28 -3.76
N ILE A 276 12.47 -7.43 -3.05
CA ILE A 276 11.71 -8.68 -2.95
C ILE A 276 10.28 -8.50 -3.44
N GLN A 277 9.67 -9.57 -3.95
CA GLN A 277 8.24 -9.67 -4.27
C GLN A 277 7.71 -8.56 -5.21
N ALA A 278 8.56 -7.96 -6.05
CA ALA A 278 8.17 -6.84 -6.92
C ALA A 278 7.12 -7.24 -7.97
N ASP A 279 7.03 -8.51 -8.34
CA ASP A 279 6.04 -9.09 -9.25
C ASP A 279 4.64 -9.25 -8.63
N TRP A 280 4.51 -9.07 -7.32
CA TRP A 280 3.21 -9.15 -6.64
C TRP A 280 2.51 -7.80 -6.66
N ILE A 281 1.62 -7.65 -7.64
CA ILE A 281 0.85 -6.42 -7.89
C ILE A 281 -0.62 -6.71 -7.70
N GLN A 282 -1.24 -6.02 -6.74
CA GLN A 282 -2.67 -6.18 -6.44
C GLN A 282 -3.52 -5.21 -7.26
N CYS A 283 -4.61 -5.71 -7.81
CA CYS A 283 -5.66 -4.89 -8.39
C CYS A 283 -6.79 -4.60 -7.39
N LEU A 284 -7.48 -3.49 -7.58
CA LEU A 284 -8.77 -3.23 -6.96
C LEU A 284 -9.86 -3.72 -7.92
N PRO A 285 -10.61 -4.77 -7.55
CA PRO A 285 -11.53 -5.45 -8.47
C PRO A 285 -12.72 -4.58 -8.87
N SER A 286 -13.26 -3.82 -7.93
CA SER A 286 -14.56 -3.15 -8.01
C SER A 286 -14.53 -1.73 -8.60
N CYS A 287 -13.47 -1.34 -9.32
CA CYS A 287 -13.41 -0.04 -9.99
C CYS A 287 -14.35 0.00 -11.21
N SER A 288 -14.86 1.20 -11.55
CA SER A 288 -15.62 1.37 -12.79
C SER A 288 -14.70 1.72 -13.97
N PRO A 289 -14.93 1.17 -15.17
CA PRO A 289 -14.23 1.58 -16.38
C PRO A 289 -14.59 3.02 -16.80
N ALA A 290 -15.74 3.54 -16.36
CA ALA A 290 -16.19 4.91 -16.66
C ALA A 290 -15.44 6.01 -15.88
N GLU A 291 -14.69 5.64 -14.83
CA GLU A 291 -13.99 6.59 -13.95
C GLU A 291 -12.48 6.50 -14.10
N LYS A 292 -11.77 7.64 -14.03
CA LYS A 292 -10.31 7.69 -13.91
C LYS A 292 -9.88 7.40 -12.46
N GLY A 293 -8.66 6.87 -12.28
CA GLY A 293 -8.13 6.53 -10.95
C GLY A 293 -9.00 5.51 -10.22
N MET A 294 -9.13 5.63 -8.91
CA MET A 294 -9.98 4.75 -8.10
C MET A 294 -11.46 4.99 -8.39
N GLY A 295 -11.83 6.22 -8.66
CA GLY A 295 -13.22 6.63 -8.82
C GLY A 295 -14.03 6.53 -7.52
N MET A 296 -15.33 6.76 -7.65
CA MET A 296 -16.30 6.69 -6.53
C MET A 296 -17.16 5.43 -6.59
N ALA A 297 -17.39 4.88 -7.79
CA ALA A 297 -18.25 3.72 -8.00
C ALA A 297 -17.70 2.45 -7.32
N SER A 298 -16.38 2.35 -7.07
CA SER A 298 -15.80 1.28 -6.29
C SER A 298 -16.38 1.18 -4.88
N HIS A 299 -16.84 2.27 -4.29
CA HIS A 299 -17.52 2.27 -2.99
C HIS A 299 -18.93 1.67 -3.09
N PHE A 300 -19.65 1.95 -4.18
CA PHE A 300 -20.95 1.32 -4.43
C PHE A 300 -20.78 -0.20 -4.57
N ALA A 301 -19.87 -0.64 -5.45
CA ALA A 301 -19.66 -2.05 -5.69
C ALA A 301 -19.20 -2.81 -4.43
N THR A 302 -18.39 -2.20 -3.55
CA THR A 302 -17.90 -2.84 -2.32
C THR A 302 -18.86 -2.72 -1.13
N ILE A 303 -19.77 -1.76 -1.09
CA ILE A 303 -20.72 -1.60 0.02
C ILE A 303 -22.08 -2.11 -0.43
N ALA A 304 -22.78 -1.40 -1.31
CA ALA A 304 -24.11 -1.81 -1.75
C ALA A 304 -24.08 -3.15 -2.51
N GLY A 305 -23.17 -3.28 -3.48
CA GLY A 305 -23.08 -4.48 -4.33
C GLY A 305 -22.53 -5.72 -3.64
N SER A 306 -21.55 -5.59 -2.72
CA SER A 306 -20.95 -6.75 -2.06
C SER A 306 -21.61 -7.14 -0.74
N LEU A 307 -22.09 -6.18 0.05
CA LEU A 307 -22.67 -6.49 1.36
C LEU A 307 -24.19 -6.71 1.29
N PHE A 308 -24.85 -5.98 0.41
CA PHE A 308 -26.31 -5.89 0.36
C PHE A 308 -26.90 -6.21 -1.03
N GLY A 309 -26.08 -6.57 -2.00
CA GLY A 309 -26.43 -6.86 -3.37
C GLY A 309 -25.75 -8.11 -3.91
N VAL A 310 -25.61 -8.21 -5.22
CA VAL A 310 -24.97 -9.34 -5.92
C VAL A 310 -24.11 -8.85 -7.07
N TRP A 311 -23.10 -9.66 -7.48
CA TRP A 311 -22.35 -9.43 -8.71
C TRP A 311 -22.79 -10.40 -9.79
N VAL A 312 -23.16 -9.84 -10.94
CA VAL A 312 -23.78 -10.58 -12.07
C VAL A 312 -22.86 -10.52 -13.29
N ASP A 313 -22.64 -11.67 -13.91
CA ASP A 313 -22.03 -11.81 -15.22
C ASP A 313 -23.07 -11.54 -16.30
N SER A 314 -22.83 -10.55 -17.19
CA SER A 314 -23.79 -10.16 -18.22
C SER A 314 -24.08 -11.24 -19.24
N GLN A 315 -23.19 -12.20 -19.47
CA GLN A 315 -23.40 -13.30 -20.42
C GLN A 315 -24.30 -14.41 -19.87
N THR A 316 -24.22 -14.63 -18.55
CA THR A 316 -24.95 -15.73 -17.91
C THR A 316 -26.14 -15.27 -17.09
N SER A 317 -26.25 -13.97 -16.80
CA SER A 317 -27.24 -13.37 -15.90
C SER A 317 -27.21 -13.96 -14.48
N ARG A 318 -26.08 -14.55 -14.06
CA ARG A 318 -25.89 -15.26 -12.78
C ARG A 318 -24.79 -14.63 -11.96
N ARG A 319 -24.83 -14.87 -10.65
CA ARG A 319 -23.69 -14.65 -9.76
C ARG A 319 -22.49 -15.48 -10.22
N PHE A 320 -21.27 -14.99 -10.02
CA PHE A 320 -20.05 -15.67 -10.51
C PHE A 320 -18.92 -15.77 -9.48
N VAL A 321 -19.07 -15.21 -8.28
CA VAL A 321 -18.04 -15.19 -7.23
C VAL A 321 -18.64 -14.88 -5.86
N ASP A 322 -17.90 -15.17 -4.78
CA ASP A 322 -18.13 -14.55 -3.48
C ASP A 322 -17.82 -13.05 -3.59
N GLU A 323 -18.83 -12.20 -3.55
CA GLU A 323 -18.71 -10.74 -3.67
C GLU A 323 -17.96 -10.11 -2.49
N PHE A 324 -17.81 -10.85 -1.39
CA PHE A 324 -17.06 -10.43 -0.20
C PHE A 324 -15.72 -11.17 -0.05
N GLY A 325 -15.31 -11.86 -1.09
CA GLY A 325 -14.01 -12.53 -1.20
C GLY A 325 -12.82 -11.58 -1.16
N ASP A 326 -11.61 -12.13 -1.09
CA ASP A 326 -10.40 -11.33 -1.21
C ASP A 326 -10.24 -10.70 -2.60
N ARG A 327 -9.35 -9.70 -2.68
CA ARG A 327 -9.19 -8.91 -3.90
C ARG A 327 -8.68 -9.70 -5.09
N LYS A 328 -7.85 -10.73 -4.85
CA LYS A 328 -7.32 -11.54 -5.95
C LYS A 328 -8.40 -12.43 -6.53
N VAL A 329 -9.13 -13.14 -5.69
CA VAL A 329 -10.28 -13.97 -6.10
C VAL A 329 -11.30 -13.14 -6.88
N CYS A 330 -11.69 -11.99 -6.35
CA CYS A 330 -12.61 -11.08 -7.02
C CYS A 330 -12.05 -10.53 -8.35
N THR A 331 -10.77 -10.16 -8.40
CA THR A 331 -10.11 -9.67 -9.62
C THR A 331 -10.10 -10.75 -10.70
N ASP A 332 -9.66 -11.95 -10.37
CA ASP A 332 -9.55 -13.05 -11.32
C ASP A 332 -10.94 -13.44 -11.87
N ALA A 333 -11.97 -13.45 -11.02
CA ALA A 333 -13.34 -13.72 -11.43
C ALA A 333 -13.89 -12.65 -12.40
N ILE A 334 -13.70 -11.36 -12.09
CA ILE A 334 -14.13 -10.26 -12.98
C ILE A 334 -13.37 -10.29 -14.30
N LEU A 335 -12.06 -10.51 -14.28
CA LEU A 335 -11.26 -10.66 -15.50
C LEU A 335 -11.71 -11.86 -16.32
N GLY A 336 -12.11 -12.96 -15.66
CA GLY A 336 -12.73 -14.12 -16.32
C GLY A 336 -13.99 -13.75 -17.10
N VAL A 337 -14.87 -12.92 -16.55
CA VAL A 337 -16.05 -12.40 -17.24
C VAL A 337 -15.65 -11.51 -18.42
N ILE A 338 -14.77 -10.54 -18.20
CA ILE A 338 -14.33 -9.58 -19.23
C ILE A 338 -13.64 -10.30 -20.38
N ASN A 339 -12.77 -11.26 -20.12
CA ASN A 339 -12.00 -11.97 -21.15
C ASN A 339 -12.89 -12.85 -22.05
N ARG A 340 -14.10 -13.22 -21.58
CA ARG A 340 -15.12 -13.89 -22.41
C ARG A 340 -16.01 -12.89 -23.17
N GLY A 341 -15.73 -11.57 -23.10
CA GLY A 341 -16.51 -10.52 -23.75
C GLY A 341 -17.74 -10.09 -22.93
N GLY A 342 -17.87 -10.52 -21.67
CA GLY A 342 -18.94 -10.11 -20.77
C GLY A 342 -18.63 -8.83 -20.00
N LYS A 343 -19.62 -8.35 -19.25
CA LYS A 343 -19.52 -7.27 -18.29
C LYS A 343 -19.78 -7.80 -16.88
N ALA A 344 -18.91 -7.48 -15.94
CA ALA A 344 -19.14 -7.76 -14.53
C ALA A 344 -19.94 -6.61 -13.93
N LEU A 345 -21.11 -6.89 -13.38
CA LEU A 345 -22.09 -5.92 -12.91
C LEU A 345 -22.28 -6.04 -11.40
N ALA A 346 -22.00 -4.99 -10.65
CA ALA A 346 -22.42 -4.88 -9.25
C ALA A 346 -23.86 -4.37 -9.22
N VAL A 347 -24.78 -5.16 -8.68
CA VAL A 347 -26.21 -4.89 -8.62
C VAL A 347 -26.65 -4.75 -7.17
N ALA A 348 -27.35 -3.70 -6.83
CA ALA A 348 -28.03 -3.54 -5.54
C ALA A 348 -29.40 -2.91 -5.75
N ASP A 349 -30.28 -3.05 -4.76
CA ASP A 349 -31.59 -2.39 -4.72
C ASP A 349 -31.56 -1.16 -3.79
N GLN A 350 -32.70 -0.55 -3.56
CA GLN A 350 -32.81 0.61 -2.68
C GLN A 350 -32.37 0.31 -1.24
N ASN A 351 -32.58 -0.90 -0.73
CA ASN A 351 -32.11 -1.28 0.61
C ASN A 351 -30.58 -1.18 0.72
N GLY A 352 -29.87 -1.70 -0.31
CA GLY A 352 -28.40 -1.65 -0.35
C GLY A 352 -27.87 -0.21 -0.46
N VAL A 353 -28.58 0.64 -1.19
CA VAL A 353 -28.25 2.06 -1.31
C VAL A 353 -28.52 2.80 -0.01
N ASP A 354 -29.64 2.52 0.68
CA ASP A 354 -29.95 3.13 1.99
C ASP A 354 -28.82 2.81 3.00
N GLU A 355 -28.34 1.57 3.06
CA GLU A 355 -27.22 1.15 3.92
C GLU A 355 -25.90 1.84 3.53
N MET A 356 -25.67 2.05 2.23
CA MET A 356 -24.48 2.78 1.76
C MET A 356 -24.54 4.26 2.16
N GLU A 357 -25.68 4.90 2.09
CA GLU A 357 -25.87 6.32 2.47
C GLU A 357 -25.64 6.53 3.98
N VAL A 358 -25.91 5.54 4.84
CA VAL A 358 -25.52 5.59 6.27
C VAL A 358 -24.01 5.73 6.45
N VAL A 359 -23.24 4.98 5.65
CA VAL A 359 -21.76 4.94 5.76
C VAL A 359 -21.09 6.09 4.99
N ARG A 360 -21.70 6.50 3.87
CA ARG A 360 -21.16 7.50 2.92
C ARG A 360 -22.27 8.44 2.42
N PRO A 361 -22.76 9.36 3.25
CA PRO A 361 -23.87 10.25 2.89
C PRO A 361 -23.59 11.06 1.63
N GLY A 362 -24.57 11.10 0.71
CA GLY A 362 -24.53 11.87 -0.54
C GLY A 362 -23.58 11.33 -1.61
N LEU A 363 -22.96 10.14 -1.39
CA LEU A 363 -22.03 9.58 -2.36
C LEU A 363 -22.76 8.97 -3.56
N VAL A 364 -23.91 8.32 -3.36
CA VAL A 364 -24.70 7.70 -4.43
C VAL A 364 -25.09 8.73 -5.50
N ALA A 365 -25.58 9.90 -5.08
CA ALA A 365 -25.93 10.99 -5.98
C ALA A 365 -24.74 11.46 -6.83
N LYS A 366 -23.54 11.52 -6.25
CA LYS A 366 -22.30 11.88 -6.97
C LYS A 366 -21.92 10.83 -8.01
N ILE A 367 -22.05 9.53 -7.69
CA ILE A 367 -21.73 8.44 -8.62
C ILE A 367 -22.76 8.40 -9.76
N LEU A 368 -24.04 8.60 -9.47
CA LEU A 368 -25.07 8.71 -10.51
C LEU A 368 -24.77 9.89 -11.48
N LYS A 369 -24.38 11.04 -10.94
CA LYS A 369 -24.00 12.21 -11.74
C LYS A 369 -22.78 11.96 -12.62
N SER A 370 -21.84 11.13 -12.18
CA SER A 370 -20.66 10.76 -12.98
C SER A 370 -20.95 9.77 -14.11
N GLY A 371 -22.14 9.15 -14.13
CA GLY A 371 -22.51 8.09 -15.07
C GLY A 371 -21.92 6.71 -14.78
N ALA A 372 -21.14 6.57 -13.71
CA ALA A 372 -20.55 5.28 -13.30
C ALA A 372 -21.53 4.38 -12.52
N LEU A 373 -22.67 4.92 -12.13
CA LEU A 373 -23.80 4.21 -11.56
C LEU A 373 -25.05 4.52 -12.37
N ARG A 374 -25.85 3.51 -12.67
CA ARG A 374 -27.14 3.65 -13.37
C ARG A 374 -28.26 3.17 -12.47
N LYS A 375 -29.42 3.82 -12.57
CA LYS A 375 -30.65 3.52 -11.81
C LYS A 375 -31.71 3.00 -12.76
N PHE A 376 -32.48 2.00 -12.31
CA PHE A 376 -33.55 1.34 -13.06
C PHE A 376 -34.77 1.12 -12.16
N ASP A 377 -35.97 1.35 -12.69
CA ASP A 377 -37.20 1.22 -11.91
C ASP A 377 -37.65 -0.24 -11.72
N SER A 378 -37.13 -1.16 -12.57
CA SER A 378 -37.42 -2.59 -12.48
C SER A 378 -36.21 -3.46 -12.85
N LEU A 379 -36.25 -4.76 -12.48
CA LEU A 379 -35.28 -5.76 -12.97
C LEU A 379 -35.38 -5.93 -14.49
N LYS A 380 -36.57 -5.73 -15.06
CA LYS A 380 -36.78 -5.81 -16.51
C LYS A 380 -36.01 -4.70 -17.22
N ASP A 381 -36.12 -3.44 -16.79
CA ASP A 381 -35.42 -2.30 -17.39
C ASP A 381 -33.89 -2.48 -17.27
N LEU A 382 -33.42 -3.03 -16.15
CA LEU A 382 -32.01 -3.39 -15.95
C LEU A 382 -31.57 -4.49 -16.92
N ALA A 383 -32.38 -5.56 -17.06
CA ALA A 383 -32.09 -6.68 -17.96
C ALA A 383 -32.03 -6.20 -19.43
N ASP A 384 -33.01 -5.41 -19.86
CA ASP A 384 -33.03 -4.83 -21.21
C ASP A 384 -31.79 -3.96 -21.48
N ALA A 385 -31.39 -3.12 -20.52
CA ALA A 385 -30.26 -2.21 -20.66
C ALA A 385 -28.88 -2.90 -20.77
N TYR A 386 -28.73 -4.07 -20.18
CA TYR A 386 -27.47 -4.85 -20.19
C TYR A 386 -27.59 -6.16 -21.00
N GLN A 387 -28.70 -6.36 -21.72
CA GLN A 387 -28.99 -7.57 -22.53
C GLN A 387 -28.90 -8.86 -21.73
N LEU A 388 -29.43 -8.82 -20.49
CA LEU A 388 -29.51 -9.99 -19.62
C LEU A 388 -30.77 -10.82 -19.92
N ASP A 389 -30.70 -12.13 -19.67
CA ASP A 389 -31.90 -12.96 -19.65
C ASP A 389 -32.71 -12.67 -18.37
N LEU A 390 -33.86 -12.02 -18.53
CA LEU A 390 -34.68 -11.57 -17.40
C LEU A 390 -35.07 -12.74 -16.48
N LYS A 391 -35.51 -13.87 -17.02
CA LYS A 391 -35.93 -15.03 -16.25
C LYS A 391 -34.77 -15.59 -15.40
N THR A 392 -33.58 -15.65 -15.97
CA THR A 392 -32.37 -16.08 -15.25
C THR A 392 -31.99 -15.07 -14.17
N LEU A 393 -32.08 -13.77 -14.46
CA LEU A 393 -31.76 -12.69 -13.48
C LEU A 393 -32.72 -12.75 -12.28
N GLU A 394 -34.03 -12.89 -12.53
CA GLU A 394 -35.04 -13.08 -11.47
C GLU A 394 -34.75 -14.34 -10.64
N GLY A 395 -34.40 -15.44 -11.29
CA GLY A 395 -33.97 -16.67 -10.61
C GLY A 395 -32.70 -16.49 -9.79
N THR A 396 -31.75 -15.66 -10.26
CA THR A 396 -30.51 -15.31 -9.52
C THR A 396 -30.82 -14.51 -8.25
N VAL A 397 -31.72 -13.54 -8.35
CA VAL A 397 -32.20 -12.75 -7.21
C VAL A 397 -32.96 -13.60 -6.21
N ALA A 398 -33.87 -14.43 -6.68
CA ALA A 398 -34.63 -15.37 -5.82
C ALA A 398 -33.70 -16.34 -5.08
N ARG A 399 -32.71 -16.91 -5.79
CA ARG A 399 -31.71 -17.80 -5.20
C ARG A 399 -30.87 -17.11 -4.15
N TYR A 400 -30.40 -15.87 -4.40
CA TYR A 400 -29.70 -15.09 -3.42
C TYR A 400 -30.53 -14.86 -2.15
N ASN A 401 -31.83 -14.55 -2.29
CA ASN A 401 -32.74 -14.32 -1.17
C ASN A 401 -32.97 -15.61 -0.35
N GLU A 402 -33.08 -16.77 -0.99
CA GLU A 402 -33.15 -18.07 -0.30
C GLU A 402 -31.89 -18.32 0.55
N LEU A 403 -30.72 -18.10 -0.04
CA LEU A 403 -29.43 -18.28 0.65
C LEU A 403 -29.30 -17.33 1.83
N LEU A 404 -29.70 -16.06 1.66
CA LEU A 404 -29.71 -15.06 2.72
C LEU A 404 -30.64 -15.47 3.86
N ALA A 405 -31.87 -15.91 3.56
CA ALA A 405 -32.82 -16.38 4.55
C ALA A 405 -32.33 -17.61 5.31
N SER A 406 -31.59 -18.51 4.66
CA SER A 406 -30.94 -19.67 5.29
C SER A 406 -29.73 -19.34 6.15
N GLY A 407 -29.22 -18.10 6.07
CA GLY A 407 -28.00 -17.65 6.74
C GLY A 407 -26.71 -18.26 6.19
N LYS A 408 -26.78 -19.06 5.12
CA LYS A 408 -25.62 -19.74 4.54
C LYS A 408 -25.62 -19.69 3.01
N ASP A 409 -24.59 -19.09 2.42
CA ASP A 409 -24.37 -19.13 0.97
C ASP A 409 -23.71 -20.47 0.58
N LYS A 410 -24.51 -21.38 0.04
CA LYS A 410 -24.06 -22.70 -0.43
C LYS A 410 -23.40 -22.64 -1.81
N ASP A 411 -23.57 -21.52 -2.54
CA ASP A 411 -23.09 -21.38 -3.92
C ASP A 411 -21.65 -20.85 -3.96
N PHE A 412 -21.31 -19.87 -3.10
CA PHE A 412 -19.99 -19.24 -3.09
C PHE A 412 -19.38 -19.11 -1.68
N ASN A 413 -20.05 -19.64 -0.64
CA ASN A 413 -19.62 -19.56 0.76
C ASN A 413 -19.44 -18.11 1.27
N ARG A 414 -20.18 -17.15 0.70
CA ARG A 414 -20.19 -15.75 1.10
C ARG A 414 -20.76 -15.60 2.51
N ARG A 415 -20.11 -14.78 3.33
CA ARG A 415 -20.63 -14.36 4.62
C ARG A 415 -21.64 -13.22 4.44
N PHE A 416 -22.85 -13.37 4.97
CA PHE A 416 -23.86 -12.31 4.96
C PHE A 416 -23.66 -11.29 6.08
N ASP A 417 -23.85 -9.99 5.79
CA ASP A 417 -23.97 -8.94 6.80
C ASP A 417 -25.30 -9.10 7.55
N LYS A 418 -25.29 -8.90 8.86
CA LYS A 418 -26.51 -9.02 9.70
C LYS A 418 -27.63 -8.04 9.31
N ARG A 419 -27.29 -6.93 8.63
CA ARG A 419 -28.22 -5.91 8.14
C ARG A 419 -28.73 -6.21 6.73
N ALA A 420 -28.19 -7.22 6.05
CA ALA A 420 -28.61 -7.56 4.70
C ALA A 420 -30.08 -7.94 4.68
N LYS A 421 -30.82 -7.40 3.71
CA LYS A 421 -32.23 -7.66 3.46
C LYS A 421 -32.38 -8.37 2.12
N ALA A 422 -33.53 -9.01 1.91
CA ALA A 422 -33.87 -9.57 0.62
C ALA A 422 -33.75 -8.53 -0.50
N LEU A 423 -33.08 -8.88 -1.58
CA LEU A 423 -32.94 -8.06 -2.77
C LEU A 423 -34.29 -8.06 -3.53
N GLY A 424 -34.79 -6.89 -3.89
CA GLY A 424 -36.05 -6.79 -4.64
C GLY A 424 -36.81 -5.47 -4.47
N LYS A 425 -36.34 -4.57 -3.60
CA LYS A 425 -36.96 -3.26 -3.39
C LYS A 425 -36.49 -2.28 -4.46
N ALA A 426 -37.31 -2.03 -5.46
CA ALA A 426 -37.04 -1.00 -6.48
C ALA A 426 -36.78 0.39 -5.85
N PRO A 427 -36.01 1.25 -6.51
CA PRO A 427 -35.26 1.03 -7.75
C PRO A 427 -33.99 0.18 -7.58
N PHE A 428 -33.51 -0.34 -8.72
CA PHE A 428 -32.25 -1.10 -8.79
C PHE A 428 -31.12 -0.20 -9.29
N TYR A 429 -29.91 -0.49 -8.82
CA TYR A 429 -28.73 0.27 -9.16
C TYR A 429 -27.62 -0.67 -9.67
N VAL A 430 -26.91 -0.25 -10.70
CA VAL A 430 -25.87 -1.06 -11.35
C VAL A 430 -24.63 -0.21 -11.61
N SER A 431 -23.47 -0.74 -11.21
CA SER A 431 -22.17 -0.26 -11.63
C SER A 431 -21.41 -1.36 -12.38
N GLU A 432 -20.90 -1.05 -13.56
CA GLU A 432 -19.99 -1.92 -14.29
C GLU A 432 -18.62 -1.91 -13.62
N MET A 433 -18.01 -3.08 -13.47
CA MET A 433 -16.72 -3.26 -12.79
C MET A 433 -15.61 -3.62 -13.76
N SER A 434 -14.42 -3.04 -13.53
CA SER A 434 -13.17 -3.38 -14.22
C SER A 434 -12.00 -3.22 -13.27
N PRO A 435 -11.20 -4.26 -13.02
CA PRO A 435 -10.07 -4.20 -12.11
C PRO A 435 -9.03 -3.16 -12.56
N LYS A 436 -8.41 -2.48 -11.58
CA LYS A 436 -7.32 -1.52 -11.84
C LYS A 436 -6.14 -1.81 -10.92
N VAL A 437 -4.91 -1.65 -11.42
CA VAL A 437 -3.69 -1.74 -10.59
C VAL A 437 -3.82 -0.79 -9.41
N HIS A 438 -3.60 -1.30 -8.20
CA HIS A 438 -3.93 -0.57 -6.97
C HIS A 438 -2.80 -0.50 -5.96
N HIS A 439 -2.07 -1.60 -5.73
CA HIS A 439 -1.07 -1.69 -4.67
C HIS A 439 0.07 -2.62 -5.07
N CYS A 440 1.30 -2.26 -4.71
CA CYS A 440 2.47 -3.12 -4.87
C CYS A 440 2.78 -3.76 -3.52
N MET A 441 2.83 -5.11 -3.44
CA MET A 441 3.19 -5.80 -2.21
C MET A 441 4.71 -5.94 -2.06
N GLY A 442 5.45 -5.89 -3.17
CA GLY A 442 6.90 -5.95 -3.17
C GLY A 442 7.58 -4.59 -3.09
N GLY A 443 8.82 -4.62 -2.69
CA GLY A 443 9.66 -3.43 -2.49
C GLY A 443 11.01 -3.79 -1.90
N VAL A 444 11.68 -2.86 -1.24
CA VAL A 444 12.92 -3.14 -0.53
C VAL A 444 12.68 -4.02 0.68
N ALA A 445 13.57 -4.96 0.94
CA ALA A 445 13.53 -5.80 2.14
C ALA A 445 13.99 -4.98 3.36
N THR A 446 13.30 -5.16 4.48
CA THR A 446 13.64 -4.53 5.76
C THR A 446 13.53 -5.53 6.90
N ASN A 447 14.16 -5.23 8.04
CA ASN A 447 13.89 -5.91 9.30
C ASN A 447 12.83 -5.16 10.13
N VAL A 448 12.49 -5.66 11.31
CA VAL A 448 11.50 -5.05 12.23
C VAL A 448 11.89 -3.65 12.73
N THR A 449 13.16 -3.26 12.65
CA THR A 449 13.61 -1.90 12.94
C THR A 449 13.49 -0.99 11.71
N THR A 450 12.95 -1.49 10.60
CA THR A 450 12.81 -0.82 9.30
C THR A 450 14.13 -0.48 8.59
N ALA A 451 15.25 -1.02 9.05
CA ALA A 451 16.53 -0.92 8.36
C ALA A 451 16.49 -1.71 7.05
N VAL A 452 16.92 -1.09 5.95
CA VAL A 452 16.97 -1.71 4.62
C VAL A 452 18.08 -2.75 4.57
N LEU A 453 17.78 -3.93 4.06
CA LEU A 453 18.74 -5.03 3.95
C LEU A 453 19.53 -4.98 2.64
N ASP A 454 20.80 -5.28 2.74
CA ASP A 454 21.71 -5.39 1.61
C ASP A 454 21.50 -6.71 0.87
N VAL A 455 21.51 -6.70 -0.47
CA VAL A 455 21.22 -7.86 -1.32
C VAL A 455 22.30 -8.95 -1.26
N GLU A 456 23.53 -8.59 -0.93
CA GLU A 456 24.66 -9.55 -0.89
C GLU A 456 24.86 -10.17 0.49
N THR A 457 24.62 -9.35 1.53
CA THR A 457 24.99 -9.73 2.90
C THR A 457 23.79 -10.03 3.79
N ASP A 458 22.58 -9.66 3.38
CA ASP A 458 21.35 -9.66 4.21
C ASP A 458 21.47 -8.85 5.52
N GLN A 459 22.52 -8.00 5.61
CA GLN A 459 22.71 -7.12 6.77
C GLN A 459 22.10 -5.74 6.51
N PRO A 460 21.72 -5.00 7.56
CA PRO A 460 21.27 -3.63 7.43
C PRO A 460 22.29 -2.72 6.74
N ILE A 461 21.85 -1.96 5.74
CA ILE A 461 22.64 -0.88 5.14
C ILE A 461 22.68 0.29 6.15
N PRO A 462 23.86 0.66 6.69
CA PRO A 462 23.94 1.67 7.72
C PRO A 462 23.43 3.03 7.25
N GLY A 463 22.49 3.62 8.02
CA GLY A 463 21.88 4.90 7.70
C GLY A 463 20.72 4.85 6.71
N LEU A 464 20.26 3.67 6.28
CA LEU A 464 19.16 3.54 5.35
C LEU A 464 17.98 2.78 5.97
N PHE A 465 16.82 3.43 5.99
CA PHE A 465 15.55 2.91 6.48
C PHE A 465 14.47 3.00 5.41
N ALA A 466 13.43 2.19 5.50
CA ALA A 466 12.29 2.27 4.59
C ALA A 466 10.98 1.92 5.27
N ALA A 467 9.86 2.52 4.79
CA ALA A 467 8.53 2.24 5.34
C ALA A 467 7.40 2.48 4.31
N GLY A 468 6.32 1.74 4.47
CA GLY A 468 5.11 1.80 3.65
C GLY A 468 5.25 1.05 2.32
N GLU A 469 4.46 1.42 1.32
CA GLU A 469 4.29 0.66 0.06
C GLU A 469 5.60 0.44 -0.75
N CYS A 470 6.70 1.08 -0.39
CA CYS A 470 8.02 0.81 -0.98
C CYS A 470 8.75 -0.38 -0.34
N VAL A 471 8.18 -0.99 0.69
CA VAL A 471 8.74 -2.14 1.42
C VAL A 471 8.00 -3.41 1.02
N GLY A 472 8.74 -4.49 0.75
CA GLY A 472 8.22 -5.83 0.51
C GLY A 472 8.16 -6.68 1.79
N GLY A 473 7.54 -7.87 1.69
CA GLY A 473 7.56 -8.87 2.75
C GLY A 473 6.42 -8.82 3.76
N ILE A 474 5.60 -7.77 3.82
CA ILE A 474 4.56 -7.63 4.87
C ILE A 474 3.25 -8.31 4.46
N HIS A 475 2.80 -8.09 3.25
CA HIS A 475 1.44 -8.44 2.84
C HIS A 475 1.30 -9.79 2.13
N GLY A 476 2.40 -10.42 1.77
CA GLY A 476 2.37 -11.64 0.97
C GLY A 476 1.73 -11.41 -0.41
N ALA A 477 1.09 -12.44 -0.96
CA ALA A 477 0.49 -12.37 -2.30
C ALA A 477 -0.71 -11.42 -2.40
N VAL A 478 -1.45 -11.20 -1.31
CA VAL A 478 -2.69 -10.39 -1.29
C VAL A 478 -2.78 -9.55 -0.02
N ARG A 479 -2.91 -8.25 -0.19
CA ARG A 479 -3.07 -7.32 0.92
C ARG A 479 -4.55 -7.15 1.30
N ILE A 480 -4.87 -7.31 2.57
CA ILE A 480 -6.21 -7.06 3.13
C ILE A 480 -6.50 -5.55 3.16
N GLY A 481 -7.75 -5.16 2.95
CA GLY A 481 -8.19 -3.76 3.03
C GLY A 481 -7.82 -3.12 4.37
N ALA A 482 -7.51 -1.83 4.41
CA ALA A 482 -7.08 -1.05 5.57
C ALA A 482 -5.67 -1.38 6.14
N CYS A 483 -5.11 -2.58 5.89
CA CYS A 483 -3.79 -2.96 6.41
C CYS A 483 -2.63 -2.16 5.80
N ALA A 484 -2.76 -1.60 4.57
CA ALA A 484 -1.73 -0.72 4.03
C ALA A 484 -1.57 0.60 4.80
N VAL A 485 -2.67 1.17 5.31
CA VAL A 485 -2.61 2.39 6.14
C VAL A 485 -2.00 2.07 7.49
N MET A 486 -2.36 0.91 8.07
CA MET A 486 -1.77 0.39 9.30
C MET A 486 -0.25 0.24 9.15
N ASP A 487 0.19 -0.50 8.14
CA ASP A 487 1.61 -0.69 7.80
C ASP A 487 2.34 0.65 7.64
N CYS A 488 1.82 1.55 6.79
CA CYS A 488 2.44 2.85 6.55
C CYS A 488 2.64 3.67 7.84
N LEU A 489 1.66 3.67 8.74
CA LEU A 489 1.73 4.48 9.97
C LEU A 489 2.59 3.80 11.04
N VAL A 490 2.49 2.49 11.19
CA VAL A 490 3.30 1.71 12.15
C VAL A 490 4.77 1.74 11.75
N ASN A 491 5.08 1.28 10.55
CA ASN A 491 6.47 1.23 10.07
C ASN A 491 7.04 2.61 9.80
N GLY A 492 6.21 3.58 9.37
CA GLY A 492 6.64 4.97 9.25
C GLY A 492 7.10 5.54 10.59
N ARG A 493 6.29 5.40 11.64
CA ARG A 493 6.65 5.81 13.00
C ARG A 493 7.94 5.11 13.47
N GLN A 494 8.05 3.79 13.26
CA GLN A 494 9.24 3.03 13.62
C GLN A 494 10.47 3.52 12.86
N ALA A 495 10.38 3.76 11.55
CA ALA A 495 11.48 4.23 10.72
C ALA A 495 12.00 5.61 11.18
N GLY A 496 11.09 6.52 11.55
CA GLY A 496 11.46 7.80 12.13
C GLY A 496 12.21 7.67 13.43
N LEU A 497 11.72 6.82 14.36
CA LEU A 497 12.39 6.54 15.64
C LEU A 497 13.76 5.88 15.44
N SER A 498 13.85 4.90 14.54
CA SER A 498 15.10 4.20 14.22
C SER A 498 16.13 5.16 13.63
N ALA A 499 15.74 5.95 12.63
CA ALA A 499 16.63 6.95 12.02
C ALA A 499 17.09 8.01 13.02
N ALA A 500 16.21 8.52 13.90
CA ALA A 500 16.55 9.52 14.90
C ALA A 500 17.54 9.02 15.96
N LYS A 501 17.49 7.73 16.31
CA LYS A 501 18.40 7.10 17.29
C LYS A 501 19.72 6.65 16.66
N ASN A 502 19.78 6.55 15.34
CA ASN A 502 20.96 6.04 14.65
C ASN A 502 22.13 7.04 14.79
N LYS A 503 23.32 6.51 15.01
CA LYS A 503 24.57 7.27 15.05
C LYS A 503 25.44 6.78 13.89
N LEU A 504 25.63 7.65 12.90
CA LEU A 504 26.49 7.38 11.73
C LEU A 504 27.96 7.67 12.05
#